data_7ce384cea2a2eb6280f2b0aee61cea05
#
_entry.id   7ce384cea2a2eb6280f2b0aee61cea05
#
_cell.length_a   1.000
_cell.length_b   1.000
_cell.length_c   1.000
_cell.angle_alpha   90.00
_cell.angle_beta   90.00
_cell.angle_gamma   90.00
#
_symmetry.space_group_name_H-M   'P 1'
#
loop_
_entity.id
_entity.type
_entity.pdbx_description
1 polymer ?
#
loop_
_entity_poly.entity_id
_entity_poly.type
_entity_poly.pdbx_seq_one_letter_code
_entity_poly.pdbx_strand_id
1 'polypeptide(L)'
;MFSICRERASAHRYMIHDISVLQSQLPKIALSLSYQDSVELRQMLLSGELDGAFLLPGHTEGIAGFERWDLPYRIYALISPENPLSQRSTLGLRDLSGQRLLLTGTDKQAFSTVVHLISQVDMQVELYLPQEGEDPMDDRSVAFVLEGGHVPEQYRNCEIVPMALFDLYGISFLVHRQYQENDLIQAMVRHFTGKD
;
A
#
# COMPACT_ATOMS: atom_id res chain seq x y z
N MET A 1 21.46 0.99 -16.97
CA MET A 1 20.22 1.68 -16.55
C MET A 1 19.33 0.61 -15.96
N PHE A 2 18.83 0.83 -14.75
CA PHE A 2 17.90 -0.09 -14.10
C PHE A 2 16.47 0.33 -14.41
N SER A 3 15.66 -0.57 -14.92
CA SER A 3 14.25 -0.33 -15.24
C SER A 3 13.37 -1.01 -14.21
N ILE A 4 12.74 -0.22 -13.35
CA ILE A 4 11.79 -0.68 -12.33
C ILE A 4 10.42 -0.13 -12.66
N CYS A 5 9.42 -0.99 -12.63
CA CYS A 5 8.04 -0.60 -12.83
C CYS A 5 7.22 -0.87 -11.57
N ARG A 6 6.13 -0.15 -11.46
CA ARG A 6 5.22 -0.23 -10.35
C ARG A 6 3.78 -0.36 -10.82
N GLU A 7 3.02 -1.18 -10.11
CA GLU A 7 1.59 -1.32 -10.35
C GLU A 7 0.84 -0.03 -10.01
N ARG A 8 -0.04 0.45 -10.91
CA ARG A 8 -0.80 1.70 -10.72
C ARG A 8 -1.67 1.69 -9.47
N ALA A 9 -2.23 0.54 -9.14
CA ALA A 9 -3.09 0.37 -7.98
C ALA A 9 -2.34 0.55 -6.64
N SER A 10 -1.00 0.45 -6.67
CA SER A 10 -0.14 0.56 -5.49
C SER A 10 0.54 1.93 -5.36
N ALA A 11 -0.07 3.02 -5.85
CA ALA A 11 0.54 4.34 -5.96
C ALA A 11 0.83 5.01 -4.60
N HIS A 12 1.97 4.70 -4.01
CA HIS A 12 2.48 5.36 -2.80
C HIS A 12 3.45 6.49 -3.13
N ARG A 13 3.09 7.72 -2.79
CA ARG A 13 3.96 8.91 -2.97
C ARG A 13 5.29 8.77 -2.24
N TYR A 14 5.28 8.19 -1.04
CA TYR A 14 6.49 8.08 -0.22
C TYR A 14 7.51 7.14 -0.81
N MET A 15 7.09 5.98 -1.36
CA MET A 15 8.03 5.07 -1.98
C MET A 15 8.78 5.69 -3.16
N ILE A 16 8.15 6.58 -3.95
CA ILE A 16 8.80 7.31 -5.03
C ILE A 16 9.84 8.28 -4.47
N HIS A 17 9.44 9.00 -3.42
CA HIS A 17 10.35 9.91 -2.74
C HIS A 17 11.56 9.15 -2.19
N ASP A 18 11.33 8.05 -1.50
CA ASP A 18 12.37 7.22 -0.90
C ASP A 18 13.31 6.64 -1.96
N ILE A 19 12.78 6.12 -3.07
CA ILE A 19 13.59 5.64 -4.20
C ILE A 19 14.42 6.79 -4.80
N SER A 20 13.84 7.98 -4.92
CA SER A 20 14.58 9.16 -5.43
C SER A 20 15.70 9.58 -4.48
N VAL A 21 15.46 9.53 -3.17
CA VAL A 21 16.48 9.79 -2.15
C VAL A 21 17.60 8.75 -2.23
N LEU A 22 17.27 7.48 -2.31
CA LEU A 22 18.26 6.40 -2.46
C LEU A 22 19.07 6.54 -3.75
N GLN A 23 18.43 6.90 -4.86
CA GLN A 23 19.12 7.16 -6.13
C GLN A 23 20.11 8.33 -6.01
N SER A 24 19.77 9.38 -5.26
CA SER A 24 20.67 10.51 -5.03
C SER A 24 21.94 10.11 -4.25
N GLN A 25 21.85 9.10 -3.42
CA GLN A 25 22.99 8.53 -2.67
C GLN A 25 23.85 7.60 -3.53
N LEU A 26 23.32 7.09 -4.65
CA LEU A 26 23.97 6.17 -5.56
C LEU A 26 24.00 6.73 -7.00
N PRO A 27 24.64 7.88 -7.23
CA PRO A 27 24.53 8.66 -8.51
C PRO A 27 25.11 7.92 -9.73
N LYS A 28 25.90 6.87 -9.54
CA LYS A 28 26.45 6.06 -10.65
C LYS A 28 25.45 5.09 -11.25
N ILE A 29 24.28 4.90 -10.61
CA ILE A 29 23.26 3.96 -11.04
C ILE A 29 22.10 4.77 -11.62
N ALA A 30 21.85 4.63 -12.92
CA ALA A 30 20.69 5.22 -13.55
C ALA A 30 19.46 4.33 -13.30
N LEU A 31 18.43 4.88 -12.66
CA LEU A 31 17.16 4.22 -12.40
C LEU A 31 16.06 4.85 -13.25
N SER A 32 15.31 4.02 -13.97
CA SER A 32 14.06 4.42 -14.62
C SER A 32 12.89 3.85 -13.83
N LEU A 33 11.97 4.71 -13.42
CA LEU A 33 10.76 4.32 -12.70
C LEU A 33 9.53 4.63 -13.56
N SER A 34 8.70 3.61 -13.79
CA SER A 34 7.47 3.73 -14.57
C SER A 34 6.27 3.12 -13.84
N TYR A 35 5.07 3.29 -14.40
CA TYR A 35 3.82 2.81 -13.83
C TYR A 35 3.01 2.09 -14.90
N GLN A 36 2.59 0.86 -14.61
CA GLN A 36 1.77 0.04 -15.48
C GLN A 36 0.67 -0.68 -14.70
N ASP A 37 -0.28 -1.27 -15.41
CA ASP A 37 -1.20 -2.22 -14.78
C ASP A 37 -0.50 -3.56 -14.51
N SER A 38 -1.10 -4.39 -13.65
CA SER A 38 -0.49 -5.63 -13.18
C SER A 38 -0.24 -6.65 -14.29
N VAL A 39 -1.09 -6.70 -15.31
CA VAL A 39 -0.98 -7.66 -16.41
C VAL A 39 0.18 -7.28 -17.32
N GLU A 40 0.24 -6.02 -17.73
CA GLU A 40 1.30 -5.49 -18.58
C GLU A 40 2.66 -5.56 -17.87
N LEU A 41 2.70 -5.15 -16.59
CA LEU A 41 3.90 -5.18 -15.78
C LEU A 41 4.46 -6.61 -15.65
N ARG A 42 3.58 -7.60 -15.46
CA ARG A 42 3.97 -9.01 -15.40
C ARG A 42 4.57 -9.48 -16.74
N GLN A 43 3.99 -9.08 -17.87
CA GLN A 43 4.52 -9.41 -19.19
C GLN A 43 5.91 -8.77 -19.40
N MET A 44 6.08 -7.51 -19.04
CA MET A 44 7.37 -6.79 -19.15
C MET A 44 8.47 -7.41 -18.28
N LEU A 45 8.12 -7.91 -17.07
CA LEU A 45 9.06 -8.68 -16.25
C LEU A 45 9.49 -9.98 -16.92
N LEU A 46 8.52 -10.76 -17.42
CA LEU A 46 8.80 -12.06 -18.04
C LEU A 46 9.53 -11.93 -19.39
N SER A 47 9.32 -10.84 -20.13
CA SER A 47 10.06 -10.54 -21.37
C SER A 47 11.46 -9.99 -21.14
N GLY A 48 11.80 -9.61 -19.90
CA GLY A 48 13.09 -8.99 -19.57
C GLY A 48 13.20 -7.50 -19.93
N GLU A 49 12.08 -6.85 -20.24
CA GLU A 49 12.02 -5.39 -20.44
C GLU A 49 12.19 -4.62 -19.13
N LEU A 50 11.91 -5.27 -17.99
CA LEU A 50 12.09 -4.72 -16.66
C LEU A 50 13.07 -5.56 -15.85
N ASP A 51 13.93 -4.89 -15.10
CA ASP A 51 14.87 -5.50 -14.17
C ASP A 51 14.22 -5.83 -12.83
N GLY A 52 13.14 -5.13 -12.48
CA GLY A 52 12.40 -5.35 -11.26
C GLY A 52 11.03 -4.67 -11.25
N ALA A 53 10.20 -5.04 -10.30
CA ALA A 53 8.87 -4.46 -10.12
C ALA A 53 8.37 -4.52 -8.69
N PHE A 54 7.50 -3.56 -8.36
CA PHE A 54 6.66 -3.58 -7.17
C PHE A 54 5.25 -4.03 -7.55
N LEU A 55 4.85 -5.19 -7.04
CA LEU A 55 3.57 -5.84 -7.32
C LEU A 55 2.77 -6.08 -6.04
N LEU A 56 1.46 -6.05 -6.16
CA LEU A 56 0.60 -6.55 -5.08
C LEU A 56 0.77 -8.06 -4.91
N PRO A 57 0.63 -8.61 -3.68
CA PRO A 57 0.92 -10.01 -3.39
C PRO A 57 0.21 -11.02 -4.30
N GLY A 58 -1.06 -10.80 -4.64
CA GLY A 58 -1.82 -11.68 -5.52
C GLY A 58 -1.33 -11.74 -6.98
N HIS A 59 -0.45 -10.82 -7.38
CA HIS A 59 0.05 -10.73 -8.76
C HIS A 59 1.46 -11.31 -8.95
N THR A 60 2.04 -11.87 -7.89
CA THR A 60 3.41 -12.40 -7.92
C THR A 60 3.49 -13.90 -8.22
N GLU A 61 2.36 -14.59 -8.24
CA GLU A 61 2.32 -16.04 -8.45
C GLU A 61 2.85 -16.46 -9.82
N GLY A 62 3.65 -17.53 -9.85
CA GLY A 62 4.19 -18.11 -11.07
C GLY A 62 5.24 -17.26 -11.80
N ILE A 63 5.80 -16.21 -11.17
CA ILE A 63 6.93 -15.44 -11.69
C ILE A 63 8.22 -16.14 -11.25
N ALA A 64 8.87 -16.87 -12.13
CA ALA A 64 10.13 -17.55 -11.87
C ALA A 64 11.33 -16.71 -12.31
N GLY A 65 12.49 -16.92 -11.68
CA GLY A 65 13.74 -16.24 -12.05
C GLY A 65 13.98 -14.91 -11.33
N PHE A 66 13.09 -14.55 -10.40
CA PHE A 66 13.20 -13.32 -9.59
C PHE A 66 13.42 -13.64 -8.12
N GLU A 67 14.15 -12.78 -7.43
CA GLU A 67 14.14 -12.69 -5.97
C GLU A 67 12.97 -11.82 -5.55
N ARG A 68 12.37 -12.15 -4.39
CA ARG A 68 11.19 -11.49 -3.87
C ARG A 68 11.42 -11.05 -2.45
N TRP A 69 11.08 -9.79 -2.17
CA TRP A 69 10.99 -9.23 -0.83
C TRP A 69 9.58 -8.71 -0.61
N ASP A 70 8.93 -9.21 0.42
CA ASP A 70 7.63 -8.71 0.84
C ASP A 70 7.81 -7.53 1.79
N LEU A 71 7.29 -6.38 1.38
CA LEU A 71 7.42 -5.12 2.09
C LEU A 71 6.16 -4.91 2.92
N PRO A 72 6.28 -4.72 4.23
CA PRO A 72 5.11 -4.53 5.09
C PRO A 72 4.39 -3.22 4.72
N TYR A 73 3.06 -3.28 4.70
CA TYR A 73 2.21 -2.11 4.60
C TYR A 73 1.43 -1.90 5.86
N ARG A 74 1.29 -0.66 6.22
CA ARG A 74 0.35 -0.27 7.25
C ARG A 74 -0.91 0.28 6.61
N ILE A 75 -2.06 -0.12 7.14
CA ILE A 75 -3.34 0.48 6.86
C ILE A 75 -3.63 1.46 8.00
N TYR A 76 -4.11 2.62 7.64
CA TYR A 76 -4.57 3.64 8.58
C TYR A 76 -6.06 3.84 8.40
N ALA A 77 -6.75 4.03 9.51
CA ALA A 77 -8.13 4.48 9.53
C ALA A 77 -8.16 6.01 9.51
N LEU A 78 -9.00 6.59 8.68
CA LEU A 78 -9.36 8.00 8.68
C LEU A 78 -10.65 8.12 9.45
N ILE A 79 -10.66 8.89 10.54
CA ILE A 79 -11.72 8.89 11.52
C ILE A 79 -12.08 10.33 11.86
N SER A 80 -13.38 10.66 11.90
CA SER A 80 -13.85 11.97 12.39
C SER A 80 -13.34 12.21 13.81
N PRO A 81 -12.90 13.44 14.17
CA PRO A 81 -12.57 13.79 15.53
C PRO A 81 -13.69 13.55 16.55
N GLU A 82 -14.94 13.53 16.07
CA GLU A 82 -16.14 13.26 16.89
C GLU A 82 -16.34 11.78 17.21
N ASN A 83 -15.71 10.89 16.45
CA ASN A 83 -15.77 9.45 16.70
C ASN A 83 -14.82 9.09 17.86
N PRO A 84 -15.30 8.38 18.89
CA PRO A 84 -14.45 7.98 20.03
C PRO A 84 -13.18 7.20 19.67
N LEU A 85 -13.18 6.53 18.50
CA LEU A 85 -12.01 5.80 18.00
C LEU A 85 -10.84 6.72 17.61
N SER A 86 -11.10 8.00 17.34
CA SER A 86 -10.06 8.99 17.03
C SER A 86 -9.03 9.17 18.15
N GLN A 87 -9.42 8.88 19.39
CA GLN A 87 -8.57 8.99 20.56
C GLN A 87 -7.67 7.76 20.81
N ARG A 88 -7.80 6.74 19.98
CA ARG A 88 -6.99 5.53 20.09
C ARG A 88 -5.64 5.72 19.43
N SER A 89 -4.59 5.16 20.04
CA SER A 89 -3.25 5.13 19.43
C SER A 89 -3.13 4.09 18.32
N THR A 90 -3.99 3.09 18.33
CA THR A 90 -4.08 2.03 17.29
C THR A 90 -5.45 1.37 17.37
N LEU A 91 -5.91 0.79 16.25
CA LEU A 91 -7.18 0.08 16.14
C LEU A 91 -6.97 -1.36 15.70
N GLY A 92 -7.62 -2.28 16.40
CA GLY A 92 -7.80 -3.66 15.93
C GLY A 92 -9.07 -3.80 15.08
N LEU A 93 -9.24 -4.94 14.39
CA LEU A 93 -10.46 -5.21 13.63
C LEU A 93 -11.73 -5.10 14.47
N ARG A 94 -11.68 -5.58 15.72
CA ARG A 94 -12.87 -5.59 16.62
C ARG A 94 -13.32 -4.19 17.02
N ASP A 95 -12.44 -3.20 17.01
CA ASP A 95 -12.80 -1.81 17.28
C ASP A 95 -13.73 -1.24 16.21
N LEU A 96 -13.73 -1.83 15.00
CA LEU A 96 -14.62 -1.44 13.90
C LEU A 96 -16.06 -1.95 14.04
N SER A 97 -16.36 -2.74 15.08
CA SER A 97 -17.72 -3.26 15.29
C SER A 97 -18.70 -2.12 15.51
N GLY A 98 -19.81 -2.14 14.77
CA GLY A 98 -20.84 -1.09 14.79
C GLY A 98 -20.47 0.19 14.03
N GLN A 99 -19.30 0.23 13.42
CA GLN A 99 -18.89 1.36 12.58
C GLN A 99 -19.44 1.27 11.17
N ARG A 100 -19.52 2.42 10.50
CA ARG A 100 -19.80 2.55 9.08
C ARG A 100 -18.50 2.66 8.30
N LEU A 101 -18.20 1.68 7.45
CA LEU A 101 -16.98 1.64 6.66
C LEU A 101 -17.22 2.25 5.29
N LEU A 102 -16.48 3.31 4.97
CA LEU A 102 -16.66 4.08 3.75
C LEU A 102 -15.81 3.51 2.62
N LEU A 103 -16.45 3.15 1.50
CA LEU A 103 -15.76 2.86 0.25
C LEU A 103 -15.37 4.18 -0.41
N THR A 104 -14.17 4.65 -0.14
CA THR A 104 -13.63 5.85 -0.78
C THR A 104 -12.97 5.50 -2.10
N GLY A 105 -13.10 6.37 -3.11
CA GLY A 105 -12.56 6.13 -4.45
C GLY A 105 -11.04 6.06 -4.54
N THR A 106 -10.33 6.40 -3.46
CA THR A 106 -8.88 6.62 -3.47
C THR A 106 -8.06 5.44 -2.99
N ASP A 107 -8.60 4.57 -2.15
CA ASP A 107 -7.82 3.43 -1.63
C ASP A 107 -8.65 2.15 -1.51
N LYS A 108 -9.15 1.72 -2.66
CA LYS A 108 -9.93 0.48 -2.79
C LYS A 108 -9.20 -0.73 -2.21
N GLN A 109 -7.87 -0.74 -2.27
CA GLN A 109 -7.05 -1.84 -1.76
C GLN A 109 -7.12 -1.90 -0.23
N ALA A 110 -6.91 -0.78 0.47
CA ALA A 110 -7.02 -0.74 1.93
C ALA A 110 -8.42 -1.16 2.39
N PHE A 111 -9.46 -0.63 1.73
CA PHE A 111 -10.84 -0.99 2.02
C PHE A 111 -11.12 -2.48 1.80
N SER A 112 -10.80 -3.02 0.62
CA SER A 112 -11.05 -4.43 0.30
C SER A 112 -10.31 -5.38 1.23
N THR A 113 -9.10 -5.02 1.65
CA THR A 113 -8.31 -5.76 2.63
C THR A 113 -9.04 -5.83 3.97
N VAL A 114 -9.46 -4.69 4.51
CA VAL A 114 -10.16 -4.63 5.79
C VAL A 114 -11.47 -5.40 5.72
N VAL A 115 -12.27 -5.23 4.66
CA VAL A 115 -13.52 -5.97 4.46
C VAL A 115 -13.29 -7.48 4.37
N HIS A 116 -12.24 -7.91 3.67
CA HIS A 116 -11.89 -9.33 3.61
C HIS A 116 -11.56 -9.89 5.00
N LEU A 117 -10.77 -9.18 5.80
CA LEU A 117 -10.44 -9.60 7.16
C LEU A 117 -11.68 -9.62 8.07
N ILE A 118 -12.55 -8.63 7.96
CA ILE A 118 -13.83 -8.57 8.69
C ILE A 118 -14.72 -9.76 8.35
N SER A 119 -14.75 -10.19 7.09
CA SER A 119 -15.54 -11.35 6.67
C SER A 119 -15.11 -12.68 7.32
N GLN A 120 -13.91 -12.73 7.88
CA GLN A 120 -13.38 -13.90 8.59
C GLN A 120 -13.69 -13.90 10.10
N VAL A 121 -14.23 -12.82 10.61
CA VAL A 121 -14.58 -12.66 12.03
C VAL A 121 -16.07 -12.34 12.15
N ASP A 122 -16.69 -12.84 13.22
CA ASP A 122 -18.10 -12.56 13.52
C ASP A 122 -18.21 -11.17 14.14
N MET A 123 -18.44 -10.16 13.25
CA MET A 123 -18.70 -8.79 13.68
C MET A 123 -19.61 -8.07 12.70
N GLN A 124 -20.34 -7.08 13.21
CA GLN A 124 -21.26 -6.28 12.42
C GLN A 124 -20.64 -4.95 12.04
N VAL A 125 -20.64 -4.65 10.75
CA VAL A 125 -20.25 -3.35 10.18
C VAL A 125 -21.25 -2.95 9.11
N GLU A 126 -21.40 -1.66 8.89
CA GLU A 126 -22.16 -1.11 7.77
C GLU A 126 -21.16 -0.75 6.66
N LEU A 127 -21.37 -1.28 5.44
CA LEU A 127 -20.58 -0.87 4.28
C LEU A 127 -21.32 0.24 3.54
N TYR A 128 -20.68 1.38 3.33
CA TYR A 128 -21.29 2.56 2.75
C TYR A 128 -20.49 3.13 1.58
N LEU A 129 -21.18 3.37 0.47
CA LEU A 129 -20.63 4.05 -0.71
C LEU A 129 -21.14 5.49 -0.72
N PRO A 130 -20.31 6.49 -0.41
CA PRO A 130 -20.70 7.90 -0.44
C PRO A 130 -21.12 8.33 -1.85
N GLN A 131 -22.14 9.19 -1.92
CA GLN A 131 -22.56 9.81 -3.16
C GLN A 131 -21.69 11.04 -3.47
N GLU A 132 -21.69 11.45 -4.73
CA GLU A 132 -20.92 12.62 -5.16
C GLU A 132 -21.45 13.89 -4.45
N GLY A 133 -20.56 14.63 -3.81
CA GLY A 133 -20.88 15.86 -3.07
C GLY A 133 -21.35 15.64 -1.63
N GLU A 134 -21.44 14.40 -1.17
CA GLU A 134 -21.76 14.08 0.21
C GLU A 134 -20.49 14.16 1.10
N ASP A 135 -20.62 14.73 2.30
CA ASP A 135 -19.64 14.54 3.38
C ASP A 135 -20.06 13.33 4.21
N PRO A 136 -19.42 12.19 3.98
CA PRO A 136 -19.85 10.95 4.61
C PRO A 136 -19.28 10.74 6.02
N MET A 137 -18.44 11.66 6.49
CA MET A 137 -17.74 11.50 7.77
C MET A 137 -18.63 11.98 8.93
N ASP A 138 -19.13 11.04 9.69
CA ASP A 138 -19.88 11.25 10.94
C ASP A 138 -19.16 10.58 12.13
N ASP A 139 -19.80 10.56 13.29
CA ASP A 139 -19.29 9.99 14.53
C ASP A 139 -19.13 8.45 14.53
N ARG A 140 -19.54 7.76 13.45
CA ARG A 140 -19.40 6.31 13.26
C ARG A 140 -18.69 5.92 11.98
N SER A 141 -18.35 6.89 11.16
CA SER A 141 -17.73 6.63 9.86
C SER A 141 -16.22 6.42 9.98
N VAL A 142 -15.73 5.42 9.24
CA VAL A 142 -14.31 5.09 9.13
C VAL A 142 -13.97 4.85 7.66
N ALA A 143 -12.99 5.59 7.15
CA ALA A 143 -12.39 5.33 5.85
C ALA A 143 -10.98 4.74 6.04
N PHE A 144 -10.38 4.21 4.97
CA PHE A 144 -9.06 3.58 5.05
C PHE A 144 -8.12 4.14 3.99
N VAL A 145 -6.86 4.24 4.39
CA VAL A 145 -5.77 4.65 3.53
C VAL A 145 -4.55 3.77 3.81
N LEU A 146 -3.79 3.47 2.78
CA LEU A 146 -2.50 2.79 2.96
C LEU A 146 -1.45 3.80 3.45
N GLU A 147 -0.42 3.31 4.12
CA GLU A 147 0.74 4.11 4.53
C GLU A 147 1.26 4.93 3.35
N GLY A 148 1.28 6.25 3.50
CA GLY A 148 1.68 7.17 2.45
C GLY A 148 0.69 7.36 1.30
N GLY A 149 -0.50 6.82 1.40
CA GLY A 149 -1.59 7.07 0.46
C GLY A 149 -2.07 8.53 0.51
N HIS A 150 -2.73 8.94 -0.56
CA HIS A 150 -3.33 10.27 -0.63
C HIS A 150 -4.59 10.33 0.24
N VAL A 151 -4.62 11.24 1.20
CA VAL A 151 -5.84 11.59 1.93
C VAL A 151 -6.60 12.62 1.10
N PRO A 152 -7.83 12.30 0.62
CA PRO A 152 -8.65 13.25 -0.11
C PRO A 152 -8.95 14.50 0.71
N GLU A 153 -9.19 15.62 0.01
CA GLU A 153 -9.49 16.92 0.62
C GLU A 153 -10.62 16.85 1.67
N GLN A 154 -11.66 16.10 1.36
CA GLN A 154 -12.83 15.92 2.23
C GLN A 154 -12.53 15.21 3.55
N TYR A 155 -11.38 14.52 3.66
CA TYR A 155 -10.94 13.82 4.88
C TYR A 155 -9.77 14.50 5.58
N ARG A 156 -9.41 15.72 5.21
CA ARG A 156 -8.27 16.45 5.79
C ARG A 156 -8.39 16.70 7.28
N ASN A 157 -9.61 16.81 7.77
CA ASN A 157 -9.89 17.04 9.19
C ASN A 157 -10.01 15.74 10.01
N CYS A 158 -9.84 14.58 9.36
CA CYS A 158 -9.88 13.30 10.06
C CYS A 158 -8.58 13.02 10.79
N GLU A 159 -8.70 12.36 11.94
CA GLU A 159 -7.56 11.75 12.62
C GLU A 159 -7.12 10.51 11.85
N ILE A 160 -5.80 10.31 11.80
CA ILE A 160 -5.17 9.18 11.10
C ILE A 160 -4.68 8.19 12.16
N VAL A 161 -5.40 7.09 12.33
CA VAL A 161 -5.11 6.09 13.36
C VAL A 161 -4.60 4.80 12.73
N PRO A 162 -3.42 4.30 13.12
CA PRO A 162 -2.89 3.05 12.56
C PRO A 162 -3.76 1.85 12.93
N MET A 163 -3.94 0.94 11.96
CA MET A 163 -4.60 -0.34 12.19
C MET A 163 -3.56 -1.37 12.66
N ALA A 164 -3.84 -2.06 13.77
CA ALA A 164 -3.07 -3.21 14.23
C ALA A 164 -3.45 -4.47 13.44
N LEU A 165 -3.23 -4.42 12.14
CA LEU A 165 -3.39 -5.54 11.22
C LEU A 165 -1.98 -6.09 10.99
N PHE A 166 -1.61 -7.11 11.78
CA PHE A 166 -0.28 -7.71 11.72
C PHE A 166 0.01 -8.22 10.31
N ASP A 167 1.11 -7.76 9.72
CA ASP A 167 1.88 -8.30 8.56
C ASP A 167 1.09 -8.94 7.40
N LEU A 168 -0.19 -8.63 7.24
CA LEU A 168 -1.05 -9.36 6.32
C LEU A 168 -0.95 -8.90 4.87
N TYR A 169 -0.42 -7.72 4.63
CA TYR A 169 -0.35 -7.17 3.27
C TYR A 169 0.94 -6.39 3.07
N GLY A 170 1.63 -6.76 2.03
CA GLY A 170 2.82 -6.09 1.58
C GLY A 170 2.71 -5.75 0.10
N ILE A 171 3.57 -4.89 -0.38
CA ILE A 171 4.01 -4.94 -1.78
C ILE A 171 5.12 -5.97 -1.84
N SER A 172 5.11 -6.76 -2.89
CA SER A 172 6.25 -7.58 -3.23
C SER A 172 7.15 -6.82 -4.17
N PHE A 173 8.39 -6.64 -3.76
CA PHE A 173 9.45 -6.16 -4.63
C PHE A 173 10.12 -7.37 -5.28
N LEU A 174 10.02 -7.47 -6.59
CA LEU A 174 10.64 -8.52 -7.39
C LEU A 174 11.79 -7.92 -8.18
N VAL A 175 12.93 -8.61 -8.18
CA VAL A 175 14.12 -8.24 -8.96
C VAL A 175 14.68 -9.48 -9.62
N HIS A 176 15.06 -9.37 -10.88
CA HIS A 176 15.70 -10.48 -11.57
C HIS A 176 16.97 -10.91 -10.82
N ARG A 177 17.17 -12.21 -10.62
CA ARG A 177 18.24 -12.78 -9.78
C ARG A 177 19.63 -12.29 -10.13
N GLN A 178 19.89 -11.99 -11.41
CA GLN A 178 21.19 -11.46 -11.83
C GLN A 178 21.55 -10.11 -11.17
N TYR A 179 20.56 -9.39 -10.62
CA TYR A 179 20.74 -8.07 -9.99
C TYR A 179 20.59 -8.08 -8.48
N GLN A 180 20.36 -9.25 -7.86
CA GLN A 180 20.14 -9.36 -6.43
C GLN A 180 21.27 -8.74 -5.58
N GLU A 181 22.51 -8.85 -6.03
CA GLU A 181 23.70 -8.31 -5.35
C GLU A 181 24.03 -6.85 -5.74
N ASN A 182 23.15 -6.20 -6.51
CA ASN A 182 23.37 -4.82 -6.91
C ASN A 182 23.18 -3.86 -5.73
N ASP A 183 24.12 -2.92 -5.53
CA ASP A 183 24.13 -2.00 -4.39
C ASP A 183 22.83 -1.20 -4.24
N LEU A 184 22.22 -0.75 -5.35
CA LEU A 184 20.94 -0.04 -5.31
C LEU A 184 19.82 -0.94 -4.82
N ILE A 185 19.75 -2.17 -5.34
CA ILE A 185 18.73 -3.14 -4.95
C ILE A 185 18.87 -3.47 -3.47
N GLN A 186 20.09 -3.72 -3.00
CA GLN A 186 20.35 -4.00 -1.60
C GLN A 186 20.02 -2.80 -0.70
N ALA A 187 20.31 -1.58 -1.15
CA ALA A 187 19.91 -0.36 -0.44
C ALA A 187 18.39 -0.20 -0.37
N MET A 188 17.68 -0.49 -1.47
CA MET A 188 16.22 -0.47 -1.50
C MET A 188 15.63 -1.52 -0.56
N VAL A 189 16.13 -2.75 -0.59
CA VAL A 189 15.68 -3.83 0.29
C VAL A 189 15.87 -3.45 1.76
N ARG A 190 17.07 -3.01 2.15
CA ARG A 190 17.34 -2.56 3.53
C ARG A 190 16.40 -1.43 3.96
N HIS A 191 16.26 -0.42 3.10
CA HIS A 191 15.41 0.74 3.40
C HIS A 191 13.95 0.34 3.64
N PHE A 192 13.37 -0.48 2.74
CA PHE A 192 11.96 -0.85 2.81
C PHE A 192 11.64 -1.99 3.79
N THR A 193 12.61 -2.87 4.09
CA THR A 193 12.37 -3.97 5.03
C THR A 193 12.79 -3.64 6.46
N GLY A 194 13.56 -2.56 6.68
CA GLY A 194 14.13 -2.22 7.98
C GLY A 194 15.12 -3.26 8.51
N LYS A 195 15.66 -4.09 7.63
CA LYS A 195 16.69 -5.12 7.98
C LYS A 195 18.05 -4.62 7.55
N ASP A 196 18.97 -4.52 8.50
CA ASP A 196 20.40 -4.26 8.26
C ASP A 196 21.09 -5.49 7.63
#